data_1bc2ac2d9cdd88072f92dc8f6f0a5899
#
_entry.id   1bc2ac2d9cdd88072f92dc8f6f0a5899
#
_cell.length_a   1.000
_cell.length_b   1.000
_cell.length_c   1.000
_cell.angle_alpha   90.00
_cell.angle_beta   90.00
_cell.angle_gamma   90.00
#
_symmetry.space_group_name_H-M   'P 1'
#
loop_
_entity.id
_entity.type
_entity.pdbx_description
1 polymer ?
#
loop_
_entity_poly.entity_id
_entity_poly.type
_entity_poly.pdbx_seq_one_letter_code
_entity_poly.pdbx_strand_id
1 'polypeptide(L)'
;MTHTSSSTSSAFGPSTVTITNCGARRAFPSHARRVFVNDSNMVAMMLSIGAGDQIVAATGIKGQTDALAKVYGHRAVSALPDSDGSYPTLEQVLGARPDVMLAGYGYGYGESTHLTPEELRARGISAYVLSESCRAKSDDKARGVMDPWTALRSDLSNLGAVTGHTQEARKVVKDIDTRRRALARAPQASTKPTVLMVDSGDTGSVFTSGRYGGPEVIIKAAGAVSATTDVANTWTTISWEKIAQTRPDVIVFNDYPGQTKAQKVALLEANPATKNLPAVKNRRFVNIAYPAWTSSPLNVDAAETLRQSLEKYRMVPASGIKPRHDVTARG
;
A
#
# COMPACT_ATOMS: atom_id res chain seq x y z
N MET A 1 61.99 -18.75 24.00
CA MET A 1 60.63 -19.35 23.77
C MET A 1 59.67 -18.21 23.50
N THR A 2 59.42 -17.92 22.24
CA THR A 2 58.54 -16.83 21.77
C THR A 2 57.17 -17.38 21.51
N HIS A 3 56.21 -17.02 22.34
CA HIS A 3 54.78 -17.34 22.12
C HIS A 3 54.20 -16.42 21.08
N THR A 4 53.93 -16.94 19.91
CA THR A 4 53.18 -16.29 18.85
C THR A 4 51.68 -16.52 19.14
N SER A 5 50.98 -15.47 19.59
CA SER A 5 49.54 -15.49 19.76
C SER A 5 48.90 -15.25 18.38
N SER A 6 48.33 -16.33 17.82
CA SER A 6 47.49 -16.26 16.62
C SER A 6 46.13 -15.70 17.01
N SER A 7 45.86 -14.45 16.66
CA SER A 7 44.51 -13.88 16.71
C SER A 7 43.67 -14.43 15.54
N THR A 8 42.79 -15.38 15.84
CA THR A 8 41.76 -15.84 14.93
C THR A 8 40.72 -14.70 14.77
N SER A 9 40.84 -13.94 13.70
CA SER A 9 39.78 -13.04 13.24
C SER A 9 38.61 -13.89 12.73
N SER A 10 37.59 -14.10 13.56
CA SER A 10 36.33 -14.69 13.13
C SER A 10 35.66 -13.66 12.19
N ALA A 11 35.75 -13.91 10.89
CA ALA A 11 34.95 -13.22 9.89
C ALA A 11 33.46 -13.59 10.12
N PHE A 12 32.76 -12.78 10.92
CA PHE A 12 31.30 -12.85 10.98
C PHE A 12 30.76 -12.45 9.60
N GLY A 13 30.25 -13.41 8.85
CA GLY A 13 29.42 -13.13 7.67
C GLY A 13 28.25 -12.24 8.05
N PRO A 14 27.61 -11.56 7.10
CA PRO A 14 26.49 -10.69 7.39
C PRO A 14 25.42 -11.49 8.15
N SER A 15 24.98 -10.96 9.31
CA SER A 15 23.96 -11.62 10.12
C SER A 15 22.64 -11.66 9.35
N THR A 16 21.96 -12.81 9.35
CA THR A 16 20.70 -13.03 8.64
C THR A 16 19.54 -13.30 9.59
N VAL A 17 18.33 -12.94 9.15
CA VAL A 17 17.07 -13.27 9.79
C VAL A 17 16.22 -14.09 8.83
N THR A 18 15.57 -15.14 9.34
CA THR A 18 14.62 -15.92 8.55
C THR A 18 13.21 -15.39 8.78
N ILE A 19 12.57 -14.97 7.72
CA ILE A 19 11.19 -14.48 7.72
C ILE A 19 10.31 -15.32 6.78
N THR A 20 8.99 -15.24 6.95
CA THR A 20 8.03 -15.79 5.99
C THR A 20 7.57 -14.70 5.04
N ASN A 21 7.78 -14.90 3.74
CA ASN A 21 7.35 -13.98 2.69
C ASN A 21 6.65 -14.77 1.57
N CYS A 22 5.43 -14.43 1.23
CA CYS A 22 4.55 -15.18 0.30
C CYS A 22 4.50 -16.68 0.60
N GLY A 23 4.34 -17.05 1.88
CA GLY A 23 4.22 -18.44 2.32
C GLY A 23 5.53 -19.26 2.33
N ALA A 24 6.67 -18.68 1.94
CA ALA A 24 7.97 -19.35 1.97
C ALA A 24 8.88 -18.74 3.05
N ARG A 25 9.58 -19.61 3.80
CA ARG A 25 10.64 -19.17 4.71
C ARG A 25 11.89 -18.82 3.91
N ARG A 26 12.44 -17.63 4.15
CA ARG A 26 13.61 -17.13 3.43
C ARG A 26 14.53 -16.36 4.35
N ALA A 27 15.84 -16.49 4.12
CA ALA A 27 16.85 -15.70 4.79
C ALA A 27 16.99 -14.33 4.14
N PHE A 28 17.06 -13.30 4.97
CA PHE A 28 17.33 -11.91 4.59
C PHE A 28 18.45 -11.36 5.49
N PRO A 29 19.12 -10.25 5.10
CA PRO A 29 19.97 -9.51 6.03
C PRO A 29 19.18 -9.11 7.28
N SER A 30 19.77 -9.19 8.47
CA SER A 30 19.12 -8.72 9.72
C SER A 30 19.30 -7.22 9.97
N HIS A 31 20.15 -6.56 9.19
CA HIS A 31 20.43 -5.12 9.20
C HIS A 31 20.75 -4.68 7.76
N ALA A 32 19.77 -4.82 6.87
CA ALA A 32 19.90 -4.36 5.50
C ALA A 32 20.23 -2.86 5.49
N ARG A 33 21.30 -2.46 4.84
CA ARG A 33 21.74 -1.06 4.77
C ARG A 33 21.40 -0.40 3.47
N ARG A 34 21.06 -1.18 2.47
CA ARG A 34 20.82 -0.73 1.10
C ARG A 34 19.52 -1.34 0.58
N VAL A 35 18.41 -0.62 0.75
CA VAL A 35 17.09 -1.09 0.33
C VAL A 35 16.66 -0.30 -0.90
N PHE A 36 16.41 -1.01 -2.01
CA PHE A 36 15.73 -0.46 -3.16
C PHE A 36 14.23 -0.59 -2.93
N VAL A 37 13.49 0.51 -2.97
CA VAL A 37 12.05 0.52 -2.68
C VAL A 37 11.28 0.97 -3.91
N ASN A 38 10.30 0.18 -4.33
CA ASN A 38 9.38 0.60 -5.38
C ASN A 38 8.04 0.97 -4.77
N ASP A 39 7.55 2.15 -5.18
CA ASP A 39 6.25 2.70 -4.85
C ASP A 39 6.13 3.40 -3.48
N SER A 40 5.32 4.45 -3.46
CA SER A 40 5.18 5.39 -2.33
C SER A 40 4.60 4.76 -1.05
N ASN A 41 3.76 3.73 -1.18
CA ASN A 41 3.24 3.00 -0.03
C ASN A 41 4.32 2.20 0.70
N MET A 42 5.25 1.60 -0.04
CA MET A 42 6.38 0.87 0.55
C MET A 42 7.44 1.82 1.10
N VAL A 43 7.64 2.99 0.48
CA VAL A 43 8.41 4.10 1.07
C VAL A 43 7.79 4.53 2.40
N ALA A 44 6.46 4.67 2.47
CA ALA A 44 5.76 4.97 3.73
C ALA A 44 6.00 3.91 4.81
N MET A 45 6.07 2.61 4.45
CA MET A 45 6.43 1.56 5.40
C MET A 45 7.84 1.78 5.98
N MET A 46 8.83 2.01 5.11
CA MET A 46 10.22 2.23 5.53
C MET A 46 10.35 3.47 6.42
N LEU A 47 9.74 4.58 6.02
CA LEU A 47 9.75 5.83 6.81
C LEU A 47 9.08 5.64 8.17
N SER A 48 7.94 4.92 8.24
CA SER A 48 7.19 4.71 9.48
C SER A 48 7.96 3.94 10.55
N ILE A 49 8.84 3.02 10.13
CA ILE A 49 9.67 2.22 11.04
C ILE A 49 11.04 2.85 11.30
N GLY A 50 11.31 4.05 10.76
CA GLY A 50 12.59 4.75 10.96
C GLY A 50 13.72 4.25 10.06
N ALA A 51 13.43 3.49 9.01
CA ALA A 51 14.42 2.92 8.09
C ALA A 51 14.63 3.76 6.81
N GLY A 52 14.27 5.03 6.82
CA GLY A 52 14.39 5.94 5.67
C GLY A 52 15.81 6.08 5.15
N ASP A 53 16.80 6.19 6.05
CA ASP A 53 18.21 6.34 5.72
C ASP A 53 18.82 5.09 5.03
N GLN A 54 18.14 3.96 5.06
CA GLN A 54 18.55 2.73 4.40
C GLN A 54 18.03 2.64 2.96
N ILE A 55 17.15 3.55 2.53
CA ILE A 55 16.67 3.63 1.15
C ILE A 55 17.79 4.18 0.26
N VAL A 56 18.27 3.36 -0.67
CA VAL A 56 19.32 3.76 -1.63
C VAL A 56 18.78 4.12 -3.00
N ALA A 57 17.54 3.77 -3.29
CA ALA A 57 16.78 4.18 -4.45
C ALA A 57 15.27 4.03 -4.18
N ALA A 58 14.48 4.95 -4.67
CA ALA A 58 13.01 4.89 -4.61
C ALA A 58 12.44 5.18 -6.00
N THR A 59 11.58 4.30 -6.51
CA THR A 59 10.87 4.45 -7.79
C THR A 59 9.37 4.51 -7.55
N GLY A 60 8.59 4.99 -8.54
CA GLY A 60 7.12 5.06 -8.42
C GLY A 60 6.60 6.09 -7.41
N ILE A 61 7.43 7.06 -6.99
CA ILE A 61 7.05 8.07 -6.00
C ILE A 61 6.69 9.44 -6.62
N LYS A 62 6.91 9.62 -7.92
CA LYS A 62 6.62 10.87 -8.61
C LYS A 62 5.15 11.27 -8.47
N GLY A 63 4.91 12.52 -8.06
CA GLY A 63 3.58 13.03 -7.78
C GLY A 63 2.98 12.58 -6.44
N GLN A 64 3.74 11.79 -5.62
CA GLN A 64 3.30 11.32 -4.31
C GLN A 64 4.14 11.89 -3.15
N THR A 65 5.22 12.59 -3.47
CA THR A 65 6.15 13.16 -2.48
C THR A 65 5.47 14.13 -1.52
N ASP A 66 4.54 14.96 -1.99
CA ASP A 66 3.78 15.89 -1.15
C ASP A 66 2.91 15.16 -0.12
N ALA A 67 2.26 14.06 -0.53
CA ALA A 67 1.47 13.24 0.38
C ALA A 67 2.34 12.58 1.46
N LEU A 68 3.50 12.07 1.08
CA LEU A 68 4.48 11.52 2.03
C LEU A 68 5.04 12.62 2.95
N ALA A 69 5.36 13.80 2.42
CA ALA A 69 5.93 14.90 3.18
C ALA A 69 4.99 15.46 4.25
N LYS A 70 3.68 15.49 3.99
CA LYS A 70 2.66 15.85 4.99
C LYS A 70 2.69 14.95 6.23
N VAL A 71 3.07 13.69 6.06
CA VAL A 71 3.06 12.68 7.13
C VAL A 71 4.43 12.54 7.77
N TYR A 72 5.48 12.42 6.98
CA TYR A 72 6.84 12.09 7.45
C TYR A 72 7.78 13.30 7.49
N GLY A 73 7.31 14.46 7.03
CA GLY A 73 8.07 15.70 6.98
C GLY A 73 8.87 15.87 5.68
N HIS A 74 8.99 17.12 5.23
CA HIS A 74 9.69 17.46 3.99
C HIS A 74 11.16 17.00 3.98
N ARG A 75 11.85 17.14 5.13
CA ARG A 75 13.27 16.74 5.23
C ARG A 75 13.46 15.24 4.95
N ALA A 76 12.62 14.39 5.50
CA ALA A 76 12.74 12.93 5.29
C ALA A 76 12.47 12.54 3.84
N VAL A 77 11.48 13.19 3.21
CA VAL A 77 11.08 12.86 1.84
C VAL A 77 12.04 13.46 0.80
N SER A 78 12.53 14.69 1.00
CA SER A 78 13.51 15.30 0.11
C SER A 78 14.91 14.67 0.17
N ALA A 79 15.20 13.91 1.22
CA ALA A 79 16.43 13.13 1.35
C ALA A 79 16.37 11.78 0.62
N LEU A 80 15.18 11.35 0.15
CA LEU A 80 15.06 10.10 -0.61
C LEU A 80 15.80 10.22 -1.94
N PRO A 81 16.60 9.22 -2.30
CA PRO A 81 17.22 9.18 -3.62
C PRO A 81 16.12 8.99 -4.67
N ASP A 82 15.87 10.04 -5.45
CA ASP A 82 14.89 9.99 -6.54
C ASP A 82 15.51 9.27 -7.73
N SER A 83 14.86 8.22 -8.18
CA SER A 83 15.15 7.56 -9.44
C SER A 83 13.93 7.70 -10.33
N ASP A 84 14.13 8.31 -11.49
CA ASP A 84 13.14 8.67 -12.51
C ASP A 84 11.82 7.88 -12.48
N GLY A 85 10.84 8.48 -11.95
CA GLY A 85 9.39 8.40 -11.96
C GLY A 85 8.61 7.19 -12.48
N SER A 86 9.22 6.16 -13.03
CA SER A 86 8.60 4.94 -13.54
C SER A 86 8.91 3.72 -12.66
N TYR A 87 8.27 2.60 -12.95
CA TYR A 87 8.66 1.33 -12.34
C TYR A 87 10.11 0.97 -12.68
N PRO A 88 10.83 0.29 -11.76
CA PRO A 88 12.26 0.04 -11.92
C PRO A 88 12.55 -0.94 -13.06
N THR A 89 13.70 -0.76 -13.69
CA THR A 89 14.31 -1.76 -14.58
C THR A 89 15.32 -2.60 -13.81
N LEU A 90 15.66 -3.78 -14.32
CA LEU A 90 16.72 -4.62 -13.75
C LEU A 90 18.05 -3.86 -13.67
N GLU A 91 18.38 -3.07 -14.69
CA GLU A 91 19.63 -2.27 -14.74
C GLU A 91 19.69 -1.22 -13.63
N GLN A 92 18.57 -0.51 -13.37
CA GLN A 92 18.50 0.45 -12.27
C GLN A 92 18.71 -0.22 -10.92
N VAL A 93 18.09 -1.39 -10.69
CA VAL A 93 18.26 -2.16 -9.46
C VAL A 93 19.71 -2.61 -9.30
N LEU A 94 20.32 -3.19 -10.34
CA LEU A 94 21.71 -3.63 -10.30
C LEU A 94 22.68 -2.46 -10.11
N GLY A 95 22.42 -1.32 -10.74
CA GLY A 95 23.22 -0.09 -10.58
C GLY A 95 23.17 0.46 -9.16
N ALA A 96 22.05 0.37 -8.48
CA ALA A 96 21.90 0.77 -7.08
C ALA A 96 22.57 -0.19 -6.09
N ARG A 97 22.93 -1.40 -6.49
CA ARG A 97 23.58 -2.44 -5.66
C ARG A 97 22.91 -2.60 -4.29
N PRO A 98 21.61 -2.91 -4.21
CA PRO A 98 20.92 -3.06 -2.95
C PRO A 98 21.21 -4.43 -2.30
N ASP A 99 21.07 -4.48 -0.96
CA ASP A 99 21.03 -5.74 -0.20
C ASP A 99 19.65 -6.41 -0.36
N VAL A 100 18.62 -5.54 -0.42
CA VAL A 100 17.21 -5.95 -0.50
C VAL A 100 16.49 -5.07 -1.51
N MET A 101 15.65 -5.69 -2.35
CA MET A 101 14.62 -4.98 -3.10
C MET A 101 13.26 -5.24 -2.50
N LEU A 102 12.50 -4.19 -2.20
CA LEU A 102 11.11 -4.20 -1.74
C LEU A 102 10.20 -3.74 -2.88
N ALA A 103 9.36 -4.65 -3.39
CA ALA A 103 8.42 -4.37 -4.48
C ALA A 103 7.21 -5.32 -4.42
N GLY A 104 6.20 -5.06 -5.24
CA GLY A 104 5.05 -5.95 -5.42
C GLY A 104 4.99 -6.57 -6.81
N TYR A 105 4.31 -7.72 -6.96
CA TYR A 105 3.99 -8.27 -8.28
C TYR A 105 3.00 -7.37 -9.02
N GLY A 106 3.35 -7.00 -10.28
CA GLY A 106 2.59 -6.08 -11.11
C GLY A 106 2.82 -4.60 -10.78
N TYR A 107 3.62 -4.31 -9.75
CA TYR A 107 4.13 -2.99 -9.44
C TYR A 107 5.55 -3.11 -8.85
N GLY A 108 6.52 -3.21 -9.77
CA GLY A 108 7.93 -3.44 -9.53
C GLY A 108 8.38 -4.80 -10.04
N TYR A 109 7.91 -5.91 -9.46
CA TYR A 109 8.21 -7.24 -10.00
C TYR A 109 7.30 -7.61 -11.17
N GLY A 110 7.89 -8.14 -12.24
CA GLY A 110 7.19 -8.61 -13.41
C GLY A 110 8.07 -9.42 -14.36
N GLU A 111 7.49 -10.44 -14.97
CA GLU A 111 8.19 -11.32 -15.93
C GLU A 111 8.54 -10.57 -17.23
N SER A 112 7.64 -9.69 -17.70
CA SER A 112 7.85 -8.91 -18.93
C SER A 112 9.03 -7.93 -18.85
N THR A 113 9.42 -7.54 -17.65
CA THR A 113 10.56 -6.65 -17.39
C THR A 113 11.82 -7.41 -16.98
N HIS A 114 11.78 -8.74 -16.94
CA HIS A 114 12.84 -9.59 -16.39
C HIS A 114 13.28 -9.21 -14.98
N LEU A 115 12.40 -8.53 -14.22
CA LEU A 115 12.65 -8.12 -12.85
C LEU A 115 11.80 -8.99 -11.92
N THR A 116 12.28 -10.20 -11.66
CA THR A 116 11.58 -11.15 -10.78
C THR A 116 12.36 -11.39 -9.49
N PRO A 117 11.70 -11.84 -8.42
CA PRO A 117 12.37 -12.24 -7.20
C PRO A 117 13.46 -13.32 -7.41
N GLU A 118 13.22 -14.22 -8.35
CA GLU A 118 14.15 -15.30 -8.72
C GLU A 118 15.43 -14.75 -9.38
N GLU A 119 15.27 -13.85 -10.34
CA GLU A 119 16.35 -13.17 -11.05
C GLU A 119 17.25 -12.37 -10.10
N LEU A 120 16.66 -11.68 -9.14
CA LEU A 120 17.42 -10.92 -8.14
C LEU A 120 18.18 -11.84 -7.19
N ARG A 121 17.54 -12.90 -6.72
CA ARG A 121 18.21 -13.88 -5.82
C ARG A 121 19.38 -14.57 -6.51
N ALA A 122 19.25 -14.91 -7.79
CA ALA A 122 20.36 -15.47 -8.57
C ALA A 122 21.57 -14.52 -8.63
N ARG A 123 21.35 -13.21 -8.43
CA ARG A 123 22.38 -12.16 -8.38
C ARG A 123 22.80 -11.73 -6.97
N GLY A 124 22.36 -12.48 -5.95
CA GLY A 124 22.69 -12.20 -4.56
C GLY A 124 21.90 -11.05 -3.92
N ILE A 125 20.84 -10.55 -4.57
CA ILE A 125 19.97 -9.51 -4.03
C ILE A 125 18.75 -10.18 -3.37
N SER A 126 18.49 -9.90 -2.10
CA SER A 126 17.30 -10.41 -1.42
C SER A 126 16.06 -9.69 -1.94
N ALA A 127 15.09 -10.44 -2.46
CA ALA A 127 13.85 -9.89 -3.00
C ALA A 127 12.70 -10.09 -2.01
N TYR A 128 12.19 -8.99 -1.45
CA TYR A 128 11.01 -8.96 -0.59
C TYR A 128 9.78 -8.63 -1.43
N VAL A 129 8.81 -9.52 -1.44
CA VAL A 129 7.54 -9.31 -2.14
C VAL A 129 6.51 -8.75 -1.15
N LEU A 130 5.91 -7.60 -1.45
CA LEU A 130 4.82 -7.04 -0.66
C LEU A 130 3.70 -8.07 -0.50
N SER A 131 3.30 -8.36 0.74
CA SER A 131 2.38 -9.47 1.05
C SER A 131 1.01 -9.35 0.39
N GLU A 132 0.51 -8.12 0.20
CA GLU A 132 -0.73 -7.86 -0.56
C GLU A 132 -0.65 -8.40 -1.99
N SER A 133 0.52 -8.39 -2.61
CA SER A 133 0.73 -8.82 -3.99
C SER A 133 1.14 -10.28 -4.15
N CYS A 134 1.24 -11.04 -3.07
CA CYS A 134 1.56 -12.47 -3.16
C CYS A 134 0.55 -13.19 -4.07
N ARG A 135 1.08 -14.02 -4.97
CA ARG A 135 0.26 -14.80 -5.91
C ARG A 135 -0.27 -16.07 -5.25
N ALA A 136 -1.48 -16.47 -5.62
CA ALA A 136 -2.04 -17.75 -5.23
C ALA A 136 -1.28 -18.88 -5.94
N LYS A 137 -1.04 -19.99 -5.26
CA LYS A 137 -0.38 -21.16 -5.86
C LYS A 137 -1.19 -21.79 -7.00
N SER A 138 -2.51 -21.58 -7.00
CA SER A 138 -3.45 -22.15 -7.97
C SER A 138 -3.69 -21.25 -9.19
N ASP A 139 -3.29 -19.98 -9.13
CA ASP A 139 -3.48 -19.02 -10.21
C ASP A 139 -2.40 -17.93 -10.13
N ASP A 140 -1.42 -18.01 -11.01
CA ASP A 140 -0.29 -17.07 -11.07
C ASP A 140 -0.70 -15.62 -11.39
N LYS A 141 -1.93 -15.40 -11.87
CA LYS A 141 -2.45 -14.07 -12.19
C LYS A 141 -3.24 -13.45 -11.04
N ALA A 142 -3.83 -14.26 -10.16
CA ALA A 142 -4.56 -13.78 -9.01
C ALA A 142 -3.60 -13.35 -7.90
N ARG A 143 -3.75 -12.13 -7.44
CA ARG A 143 -2.99 -11.56 -6.31
C ARG A 143 -3.87 -11.47 -5.08
N GLY A 144 -3.22 -11.53 -3.91
CA GLY A 144 -3.90 -11.47 -2.63
C GLY A 144 -4.35 -12.84 -2.13
N VAL A 145 -3.68 -13.32 -1.10
CA VAL A 145 -3.91 -14.64 -0.50
C VAL A 145 -4.25 -14.56 0.98
N MET A 146 -4.27 -13.35 1.54
CA MET A 146 -4.53 -13.12 2.95
C MET A 146 -5.31 -11.82 3.17
N ASP A 147 -5.86 -11.65 4.36
CA ASP A 147 -6.49 -10.40 4.79
C ASP A 147 -5.49 -9.24 4.71
N PRO A 148 -5.86 -8.08 4.11
CA PRO A 148 -4.93 -6.97 3.89
C PRO A 148 -4.36 -6.34 5.17
N TRP A 149 -5.10 -6.34 6.31
CA TRP A 149 -4.51 -5.90 7.58
C TRP A 149 -3.46 -6.88 8.09
N THR A 150 -3.68 -8.18 7.89
CA THR A 150 -2.71 -9.22 8.23
C THR A 150 -1.47 -9.11 7.34
N ALA A 151 -1.64 -8.84 6.05
CA ALA A 151 -0.55 -8.58 5.11
C ALA A 151 0.31 -7.39 5.56
N LEU A 152 -0.32 -6.24 5.83
CA LEU A 152 0.36 -5.04 6.30
C LEU A 152 1.16 -5.26 7.60
N ARG A 153 0.54 -5.94 8.60
CA ARG A 153 1.22 -6.25 9.86
C ARG A 153 2.43 -7.16 9.66
N SER A 154 2.30 -8.13 8.78
CA SER A 154 3.38 -9.05 8.43
C SER A 154 4.52 -8.30 7.75
N ASP A 155 4.21 -7.42 6.79
CA ASP A 155 5.20 -6.62 6.07
C ASP A 155 5.95 -5.69 7.02
N LEU A 156 5.26 -4.94 7.86
CA LEU A 156 5.89 -4.05 8.85
C LEU A 156 6.80 -4.81 9.82
N SER A 157 6.33 -5.97 10.31
CA SER A 157 7.12 -6.80 11.23
C SER A 157 8.36 -7.38 10.55
N ASN A 158 8.21 -7.89 9.33
CA ASN A 158 9.30 -8.44 8.54
C ASN A 158 10.33 -7.36 8.16
N LEU A 159 9.86 -6.19 7.68
CA LEU A 159 10.74 -5.08 7.35
C LEU A 159 11.50 -4.58 8.59
N GLY A 160 10.83 -4.50 9.74
CA GLY A 160 11.49 -4.19 11.00
C GLY A 160 12.61 -5.18 11.34
N ALA A 161 12.41 -6.48 11.12
CA ALA A 161 13.43 -7.51 11.35
C ALA A 161 14.59 -7.42 10.33
N VAL A 162 14.26 -7.19 9.05
CA VAL A 162 15.23 -7.09 7.95
C VAL A 162 16.09 -5.84 8.06
N THR A 163 15.54 -4.73 8.53
CA THR A 163 16.24 -3.43 8.62
C THR A 163 16.83 -3.15 10.01
N GLY A 164 16.57 -4.03 11.00
CA GLY A 164 17.01 -3.82 12.38
C GLY A 164 16.12 -2.89 13.22
N HIS A 165 14.93 -2.50 12.72
CA HIS A 165 13.97 -1.58 13.36
C HIS A 165 12.76 -2.32 13.97
N THR A 166 12.99 -3.47 14.59
CA THR A 166 11.92 -4.34 15.13
C THR A 166 11.06 -3.64 16.20
N GLN A 167 11.65 -2.79 17.03
CA GLN A 167 10.89 -2.10 18.07
C GLN A 167 9.97 -1.03 17.49
N GLU A 168 10.45 -0.26 16.51
CA GLU A 168 9.69 0.76 15.80
C GLU A 168 8.53 0.13 15.03
N ALA A 169 8.80 -0.97 14.32
CA ALA A 169 7.76 -1.74 13.63
C ALA A 169 6.66 -2.22 14.58
N ARG A 170 7.02 -2.72 15.77
CA ARG A 170 6.05 -3.11 16.80
C ARG A 170 5.20 -1.93 17.28
N LYS A 171 5.79 -0.74 17.44
CA LYS A 171 5.04 0.47 17.81
C LYS A 171 4.04 0.86 16.74
N VAL A 172 4.44 0.83 15.45
CA VAL A 172 3.57 1.14 14.31
C VAL A 172 2.42 0.14 14.23
N VAL A 173 2.69 -1.15 14.31
CA VAL A 173 1.65 -2.21 14.30
C VAL A 173 0.68 -2.04 15.47
N LYS A 174 1.18 -1.79 16.69
CA LYS A 174 0.35 -1.56 17.87
C LYS A 174 -0.55 -0.33 17.71
N ASP A 175 -0.05 0.73 17.12
CA ASP A 175 -0.81 1.95 16.85
C ASP A 175 -1.95 1.68 15.85
N ILE A 176 -1.65 1.07 14.72
CA ILE A 176 -2.64 0.66 13.72
C ILE A 176 -3.73 -0.20 14.36
N ASP A 177 -3.36 -1.22 15.14
CA ASP A 177 -4.32 -2.10 15.81
C ASP A 177 -5.19 -1.37 16.84
N THR A 178 -4.64 -0.37 17.52
CA THR A 178 -5.37 0.43 18.49
C THR A 178 -6.43 1.31 17.81
N ARG A 179 -6.06 1.98 16.74
CA ARG A 179 -6.94 2.85 15.93
C ARG A 179 -8.03 2.02 15.22
N ARG A 180 -7.67 0.85 14.69
CA ARG A 180 -8.64 -0.10 14.12
C ARG A 180 -9.68 -0.55 15.15
N ARG A 181 -9.24 -0.84 16.39
CA ARG A 181 -10.19 -1.18 17.48
C ARG A 181 -11.11 -0.01 17.83
N ALA A 182 -10.62 1.22 17.77
CA ALA A 182 -11.47 2.41 17.96
C ALA A 182 -12.53 2.53 16.86
N LEU A 183 -12.14 2.36 15.59
CA LEU A 183 -13.08 2.31 14.46
C LEU A 183 -14.13 1.19 14.61
N ALA A 184 -13.71 0.00 15.03
CA ALA A 184 -14.62 -1.14 15.23
C ALA A 184 -15.65 -0.91 16.37
N ARG A 185 -15.29 -0.11 17.37
CA ARG A 185 -16.19 0.27 18.49
C ARG A 185 -17.06 1.49 18.18
N ALA A 186 -16.80 2.20 17.09
CA ALA A 186 -17.59 3.35 16.69
C ALA A 186 -19.04 2.95 16.45
N PRO A 187 -20.03 3.82 16.75
CA PRO A 187 -21.43 3.54 16.47
C PRO A 187 -21.65 3.21 15.00
N GLN A 188 -22.39 2.14 14.72
CA GLN A 188 -22.63 1.66 13.36
C GLN A 188 -24.03 2.07 12.88
N ALA A 189 -24.18 2.28 11.57
CA ALA A 189 -25.50 2.44 10.97
C ALA A 189 -26.25 1.11 10.93
N SER A 190 -27.58 1.13 11.05
CA SER A 190 -28.43 -0.05 10.89
C SER A 190 -28.31 -0.67 9.49
N THR A 191 -28.22 0.18 8.47
CA THR A 191 -27.89 -0.21 7.09
C THR A 191 -26.55 0.45 6.72
N LYS A 192 -25.55 -0.35 6.44
CA LYS A 192 -24.22 0.16 6.09
C LYS A 192 -24.23 0.77 4.68
N PRO A 193 -23.66 1.96 4.50
CA PRO A 193 -23.52 2.55 3.17
C PRO A 193 -22.56 1.72 2.30
N THR A 194 -22.84 1.70 0.99
CA THR A 194 -21.97 1.07 -0.01
C THR A 194 -20.99 2.10 -0.57
N VAL A 195 -19.71 1.77 -0.54
CA VAL A 195 -18.63 2.64 -1.03
C VAL A 195 -17.91 1.98 -2.20
N LEU A 196 -17.81 2.68 -3.31
CA LEU A 196 -17.00 2.30 -4.46
C LEU A 196 -15.65 3.03 -4.41
N MET A 197 -14.57 2.29 -4.57
CA MET A 197 -13.25 2.85 -4.85
C MET A 197 -13.01 2.90 -6.37
N VAL A 198 -12.54 4.04 -6.87
CA VAL A 198 -12.15 4.25 -8.27
C VAL A 198 -10.71 4.74 -8.31
N ASP A 199 -9.83 3.93 -8.90
CA ASP A 199 -8.46 4.34 -9.18
C ASP A 199 -8.40 5.19 -10.44
N SER A 200 -8.82 4.62 -11.55
CA SER A 200 -8.87 5.27 -12.87
C SER A 200 -9.99 4.66 -13.70
N GLY A 201 -10.30 5.27 -14.84
CA GLY A 201 -11.30 4.73 -15.74
C GLY A 201 -11.20 5.35 -17.13
N ASP A 202 -11.82 4.68 -18.08
CA ASP A 202 -12.03 5.14 -19.45
C ASP A 202 -13.50 5.01 -19.85
N THR A 203 -13.83 5.14 -21.14
CA THR A 203 -15.20 4.99 -21.62
C THR A 203 -15.75 3.59 -21.48
N GLY A 204 -14.91 2.55 -21.40
CA GLY A 204 -15.31 1.14 -21.38
C GLY A 204 -15.25 0.49 -19.99
N SER A 205 -14.38 0.97 -19.11
CA SER A 205 -14.06 0.26 -17.89
C SER A 205 -13.54 1.15 -16.76
N VAL A 206 -13.48 0.56 -15.57
CA VAL A 206 -12.95 1.19 -14.36
C VAL A 206 -11.91 0.28 -13.73
N PHE A 207 -10.74 0.82 -13.43
CA PHE A 207 -9.75 0.19 -12.60
C PHE A 207 -10.08 0.45 -11.12
N THR A 208 -10.17 -0.62 -10.35
CA THR A 208 -10.64 -0.61 -8.96
C THR A 208 -9.95 -1.69 -8.15
N SER A 209 -10.29 -1.80 -6.88
CA SER A 209 -9.81 -2.84 -5.99
C SER A 209 -10.90 -3.88 -5.70
N GLY A 210 -10.50 -5.13 -5.57
CA GLY A 210 -11.35 -6.21 -5.05
C GLY A 210 -11.08 -6.49 -3.57
N ARG A 211 -11.65 -7.59 -3.07
CA ARG A 211 -11.69 -7.95 -1.63
C ARG A 211 -10.32 -8.22 -0.99
N TYR A 212 -9.25 -8.40 -1.77
CA TYR A 212 -7.90 -8.63 -1.26
C TYR A 212 -7.01 -7.39 -1.28
N GLY A 213 -7.51 -6.25 -1.74
CA GLY A 213 -6.78 -4.99 -1.72
C GLY A 213 -7.04 -4.16 -0.46
N GLY A 214 -6.14 -3.23 -0.17
CA GLY A 214 -6.27 -2.30 0.95
C GLY A 214 -7.61 -1.58 1.06
N PRO A 215 -8.23 -1.10 -0.05
CA PRO A 215 -9.51 -0.42 -0.03
C PRO A 215 -10.65 -1.22 0.62
N GLU A 216 -10.70 -2.53 0.45
CA GLU A 216 -11.72 -3.39 1.07
C GLU A 216 -11.74 -3.25 2.59
N VAL A 217 -10.57 -3.37 3.22
CA VAL A 217 -10.48 -3.31 4.69
C VAL A 217 -10.58 -1.89 5.24
N ILE A 218 -10.14 -0.88 4.47
CA ILE A 218 -10.31 0.54 4.80
C ILE A 218 -11.80 0.89 4.84
N ILE A 219 -12.55 0.53 3.80
CA ILE A 219 -13.99 0.77 3.71
C ILE A 219 -14.75 0.07 4.84
N LYS A 220 -14.42 -1.21 5.12
CA LYS A 220 -15.01 -1.95 6.23
C LYS A 220 -14.72 -1.32 7.58
N ALA A 221 -13.49 -0.90 7.82
CA ALA A 221 -13.09 -0.24 9.07
C ALA A 221 -13.81 1.10 9.28
N ALA A 222 -14.09 1.84 8.20
CA ALA A 222 -14.89 3.07 8.25
C ALA A 222 -16.38 2.85 8.57
N GLY A 223 -16.86 1.60 8.59
CA GLY A 223 -18.26 1.24 8.87
C GLY A 223 -19.15 1.12 7.64
N ALA A 224 -18.57 0.89 6.48
CA ALA A 224 -19.24 0.74 5.18
C ALA A 224 -19.06 -0.67 4.59
N VAL A 225 -19.65 -0.91 3.43
CA VAL A 225 -19.48 -2.11 2.61
C VAL A 225 -18.80 -1.70 1.29
N SER A 226 -17.79 -2.45 0.87
CA SER A 226 -17.18 -2.23 -0.43
C SER A 226 -18.09 -2.71 -1.57
N ALA A 227 -18.24 -1.89 -2.60
CA ALA A 227 -19.01 -2.23 -3.80
C ALA A 227 -18.42 -3.42 -4.58
N THR A 228 -17.17 -3.78 -4.30
CA THR A 228 -16.41 -4.83 -5.01
C THR A 228 -15.98 -5.99 -4.10
N THR A 229 -16.66 -6.18 -2.98
CA THR A 229 -16.35 -7.26 -2.01
C THR A 229 -16.49 -8.67 -2.59
N ASP A 230 -17.23 -8.84 -3.69
CA ASP A 230 -17.38 -10.09 -4.44
C ASP A 230 -16.26 -10.35 -5.46
N VAL A 231 -15.40 -9.37 -5.73
CA VAL A 231 -14.30 -9.46 -6.69
C VAL A 231 -13.07 -10.06 -6.01
N ALA A 232 -12.73 -11.30 -6.39
CA ALA A 232 -11.62 -12.06 -5.78
C ALA A 232 -10.25 -11.67 -6.38
N ASN A 233 -9.85 -10.41 -6.23
CA ASN A 233 -8.53 -9.89 -6.64
C ASN A 233 -8.10 -8.77 -5.69
N THR A 234 -6.86 -8.27 -5.86
CA THR A 234 -6.40 -7.02 -5.24
C THR A 234 -6.84 -5.82 -6.07
N TRP A 235 -6.24 -5.65 -7.24
CA TRP A 235 -6.50 -4.57 -8.20
C TRP A 235 -6.89 -5.16 -9.55
N THR A 236 -7.98 -4.65 -10.13
CA THR A 236 -8.54 -5.22 -11.35
C THR A 236 -9.43 -4.22 -12.07
N THR A 237 -9.71 -4.51 -13.33
CA THR A 237 -10.65 -3.75 -14.16
C THR A 237 -12.02 -4.42 -14.12
N ILE A 238 -13.07 -3.61 -13.96
CA ILE A 238 -14.47 -4.04 -14.03
C ILE A 238 -15.26 -3.14 -14.98
N SER A 239 -16.42 -3.60 -15.43
CA SER A 239 -17.28 -2.79 -16.32
C SER A 239 -18.10 -1.75 -15.57
N TRP A 240 -18.55 -0.73 -16.26
CA TRP A 240 -19.46 0.30 -15.73
C TRP A 240 -20.81 -0.28 -15.30
N GLU A 241 -21.30 -1.31 -16.00
CA GLU A 241 -22.54 -2.02 -15.68
C GLU A 241 -22.43 -2.73 -14.32
N LYS A 242 -21.27 -3.37 -14.05
CA LYS A 242 -21.01 -3.98 -12.75
C LYS A 242 -21.07 -2.92 -11.62
N ILE A 243 -20.49 -1.74 -11.85
CA ILE A 243 -20.56 -0.63 -10.89
C ILE A 243 -21.99 -0.16 -10.70
N ALA A 244 -22.76 0.01 -11.78
CA ALA A 244 -24.15 0.47 -11.71
C ALA A 244 -25.03 -0.47 -10.85
N GLN A 245 -24.79 -1.79 -10.93
CA GLN A 245 -25.49 -2.79 -10.14
C GLN A 245 -25.23 -2.63 -8.62
N THR A 246 -24.04 -2.19 -8.22
CA THR A 246 -23.68 -2.03 -6.80
C THR A 246 -24.34 -0.82 -6.14
N ARG A 247 -24.83 0.15 -6.92
CA ARG A 247 -25.50 1.40 -6.48
C ARG A 247 -24.77 2.10 -5.33
N PRO A 248 -23.51 2.47 -5.46
CA PRO A 248 -22.73 3.04 -4.36
C PRO A 248 -23.37 4.33 -3.82
N ASP A 249 -23.32 4.51 -2.52
CA ASP A 249 -23.76 5.71 -1.81
C ASP A 249 -22.68 6.80 -1.80
N VAL A 250 -21.40 6.37 -1.81
CA VAL A 250 -20.22 7.23 -1.83
C VAL A 250 -19.20 6.64 -2.80
N ILE A 251 -18.49 7.51 -3.52
CA ILE A 251 -17.35 7.13 -4.35
C ILE A 251 -16.09 7.75 -3.77
N VAL A 252 -15.08 6.92 -3.56
CA VAL A 252 -13.74 7.35 -3.15
C VAL A 252 -12.79 7.25 -4.33
N PHE A 253 -11.96 8.25 -4.52
CA PHE A 253 -10.95 8.27 -5.57
C PHE A 253 -9.57 8.01 -4.98
N ASN A 254 -8.81 7.21 -5.68
CA ASN A 254 -7.38 7.09 -5.49
C ASN A 254 -6.69 8.23 -6.25
N ASP A 255 -5.96 9.09 -5.55
CA ASP A 255 -5.23 10.18 -6.18
C ASP A 255 -3.87 9.68 -6.68
N TYR A 256 -3.89 9.12 -7.87
CA TYR A 256 -2.71 8.58 -8.56
C TYR A 256 -2.41 9.38 -9.84
N PRO A 257 -1.14 9.61 -10.20
CA PRO A 257 -0.77 10.32 -11.44
C PRO A 257 -1.39 9.69 -12.68
N GLY A 258 -1.82 10.52 -13.62
CA GLY A 258 -2.40 10.10 -14.89
C GLY A 258 -3.87 10.47 -15.06
N GLN A 259 -4.66 10.54 -13.98
CA GLN A 259 -6.05 10.97 -14.06
C GLN A 259 -6.47 11.76 -12.82
N THR A 260 -6.83 13.02 -13.01
CA THR A 260 -7.27 13.89 -11.91
C THR A 260 -8.65 13.49 -11.40
N LYS A 261 -8.98 13.91 -10.17
CA LYS A 261 -10.32 13.76 -9.60
C LYS A 261 -11.39 14.36 -10.50
N ALA A 262 -11.14 15.55 -11.08
CA ALA A 262 -12.09 16.21 -11.97
C ALA A 262 -12.39 15.36 -13.21
N GLN A 263 -11.37 14.75 -13.81
CA GLN A 263 -11.53 13.83 -14.94
C GLN A 263 -12.32 12.57 -14.56
N LYS A 264 -12.04 11.97 -13.40
CA LYS A 264 -12.79 10.81 -12.87
C LYS A 264 -14.26 11.16 -12.63
N VAL A 265 -14.54 12.33 -12.06
CA VAL A 265 -15.92 12.82 -11.87
C VAL A 265 -16.62 13.04 -13.21
N ALA A 266 -15.96 13.66 -14.18
CA ALA A 266 -16.52 13.89 -15.52
C ALA A 266 -16.87 12.57 -16.22
N LEU A 267 -16.04 11.53 -16.10
CA LEU A 267 -16.36 10.18 -16.62
C LEU A 267 -17.63 9.62 -15.98
N LEU A 268 -17.76 9.69 -14.65
CA LEU A 268 -18.94 9.21 -13.92
C LEU A 268 -20.22 9.97 -14.29
N GLU A 269 -20.13 11.28 -14.49
CA GLU A 269 -21.25 12.15 -14.87
C GLU A 269 -21.67 11.96 -16.34
N ALA A 270 -20.72 11.64 -17.23
CA ALA A 270 -20.98 11.41 -18.65
C ALA A 270 -21.51 9.99 -18.95
N ASN A 271 -21.10 8.99 -18.18
CA ASN A 271 -21.44 7.59 -18.47
C ASN A 271 -22.92 7.30 -18.15
N PRO A 272 -23.72 6.77 -19.11
CA PRO A 272 -25.13 6.46 -18.92
C PRO A 272 -25.43 5.52 -17.74
N ALA A 273 -24.52 4.58 -17.46
CA ALA A 273 -24.67 3.60 -16.38
C ALA A 273 -24.49 4.24 -14.99
N THR A 274 -23.69 5.31 -14.86
CA THR A 274 -23.29 5.85 -13.54
C THR A 274 -23.87 7.23 -13.24
N LYS A 275 -24.19 8.05 -14.24
CA LYS A 275 -24.71 9.44 -14.05
C LYS A 275 -25.91 9.56 -13.11
N ASN A 276 -26.69 8.49 -13.00
CA ASN A 276 -27.90 8.44 -12.17
C ASN A 276 -27.67 7.78 -10.79
N LEU A 277 -26.45 7.32 -10.48
CA LEU A 277 -26.14 6.75 -9.17
C LEU A 277 -26.27 7.79 -8.05
N PRO A 278 -26.76 7.38 -6.85
CA PRO A 278 -26.93 8.29 -5.72
C PRO A 278 -25.64 9.05 -5.35
N ALA A 279 -24.49 8.37 -5.39
CA ALA A 279 -23.20 8.99 -5.13
C ALA A 279 -22.85 10.10 -6.12
N VAL A 280 -23.16 9.91 -7.42
CA VAL A 280 -22.86 10.87 -8.49
C VAL A 280 -23.81 12.06 -8.40
N LYS A 281 -25.13 11.83 -8.32
CA LYS A 281 -26.15 12.90 -8.21
C LYS A 281 -25.94 13.80 -7.00
N ASN A 282 -25.56 13.22 -5.86
CA ASN A 282 -25.35 13.95 -4.62
C ASN A 282 -23.91 14.42 -4.44
N ARG A 283 -23.03 14.21 -5.43
CA ARG A 283 -21.60 14.56 -5.41
C ARG A 283 -20.88 14.09 -4.14
N ARG A 284 -21.19 12.87 -3.69
CA ARG A 284 -20.57 12.27 -2.50
C ARG A 284 -19.25 11.61 -2.87
N PHE A 285 -18.25 12.46 -3.04
CA PHE A 285 -16.91 12.08 -3.47
C PHE A 285 -15.88 12.36 -2.39
N VAL A 286 -14.96 11.44 -2.17
CA VAL A 286 -13.80 11.60 -1.29
C VAL A 286 -12.55 11.31 -2.11
N ASN A 287 -11.54 12.18 -2.07
CA ASN A 287 -10.26 11.99 -2.76
C ASN A 287 -9.18 11.75 -1.70
N ILE A 288 -8.49 10.62 -1.77
CA ILE A 288 -7.46 10.21 -0.83
C ILE A 288 -6.19 9.88 -1.60
N ALA A 289 -5.05 10.28 -1.06
CA ALA A 289 -3.75 10.09 -1.65
C ALA A 289 -3.40 8.59 -1.82
N TYR A 290 -2.81 8.23 -2.94
CA TYR A 290 -2.45 6.87 -3.30
C TYR A 290 -1.73 6.07 -2.20
N PRO A 291 -0.67 6.59 -1.52
CA PRO A 291 0.02 5.81 -0.50
C PRO A 291 -0.85 5.43 0.69
N ALA A 292 -2.07 5.95 0.81
CA ALA A 292 -3.00 5.59 1.87
C ALA A 292 -4.04 4.54 1.44
N TRP A 293 -4.12 4.18 0.16
CA TRP A 293 -5.04 3.15 -0.36
C TRP A 293 -4.39 1.78 -0.57
N THR A 294 -3.16 1.75 -1.02
CA THR A 294 -2.37 0.52 -1.14
C THR A 294 -1.86 0.08 0.24
N SER A 295 -1.39 -1.16 0.37
CA SER A 295 -0.89 -1.66 1.67
C SER A 295 0.16 -0.72 2.28
N SER A 296 -0.20 -0.03 3.35
CA SER A 296 0.57 1.07 3.93
C SER A 296 0.17 1.34 5.38
N PRO A 297 1.07 1.84 6.23
CA PRO A 297 0.70 2.33 7.57
C PRO A 297 -0.40 3.41 7.55
N LEU A 298 -0.56 4.11 6.44
CA LEU A 298 -1.56 5.18 6.25
C LEU A 298 -2.97 4.64 5.97
N ASN A 299 -3.16 3.34 5.81
CA ASN A 299 -4.48 2.75 5.59
C ASN A 299 -5.45 3.05 6.74
N VAL A 300 -4.95 3.14 7.97
CA VAL A 300 -5.79 3.48 9.12
C VAL A 300 -6.20 4.97 9.08
N ASP A 301 -5.33 5.87 8.61
CA ASP A 301 -5.68 7.28 8.40
C ASP A 301 -6.73 7.44 7.29
N ALA A 302 -6.63 6.63 6.21
CA ALA A 302 -7.64 6.58 5.15
C ALA A 302 -9.00 6.08 5.69
N ALA A 303 -9.00 5.06 6.54
CA ALA A 303 -10.23 4.55 7.16
C ALA A 303 -10.90 5.60 8.07
N GLU A 304 -10.12 6.33 8.87
CA GLU A 304 -10.62 7.41 9.72
C GLU A 304 -11.12 8.60 8.89
N THR A 305 -10.41 8.97 7.82
CA THR A 305 -10.82 10.01 6.87
C THR A 305 -12.15 9.66 6.18
N LEU A 306 -12.27 8.40 5.73
CA LEU A 306 -13.52 7.92 5.15
C LEU A 306 -14.63 7.91 6.18
N ARG A 307 -14.36 7.46 7.42
CA ARG A 307 -15.33 7.50 8.52
C ARG A 307 -15.87 8.91 8.75
N GLN A 308 -15.03 9.92 8.85
CA GLN A 308 -15.45 11.33 8.98
C GLN A 308 -16.30 11.79 7.78
N SER A 309 -15.96 11.35 6.56
CA SER A 309 -16.72 11.69 5.37
C SER A 309 -18.12 11.08 5.41
N LEU A 310 -18.24 9.82 5.84
CA LEU A 310 -19.53 9.14 6.02
C LEU A 310 -20.39 9.82 7.11
N GLU A 311 -19.78 10.27 8.21
CA GLU A 311 -20.46 11.04 9.26
C GLU A 311 -20.95 12.40 8.73
N LYS A 312 -20.11 13.12 7.97
CA LYS A 312 -20.48 14.37 7.29
C LYS A 312 -21.66 14.18 6.34
N TYR A 313 -21.71 13.06 5.63
CA TYR A 313 -22.84 12.71 4.76
C TYR A 313 -24.04 12.13 5.53
N ARG A 314 -23.98 12.05 6.87
CA ARG A 314 -25.01 11.49 7.74
C ARG A 314 -25.38 10.04 7.40
N MET A 315 -24.42 9.26 6.94
CA MET A 315 -24.60 7.84 6.59
C MET A 315 -24.26 6.89 7.74
N VAL A 316 -23.46 7.36 8.68
CA VAL A 316 -23.12 6.66 9.91
C VAL A 316 -23.24 7.62 11.10
N PRO A 317 -23.52 7.15 12.32
CA PRO A 317 -23.57 8.01 13.50
C PRO A 317 -22.19 8.62 13.81
N ALA A 318 -22.18 9.79 14.43
CA ALA A 318 -20.95 10.46 14.84
C ALA A 318 -20.16 9.62 15.86
N SER A 319 -18.84 9.57 15.71
CA SER A 319 -17.95 8.79 16.59
C SER A 319 -16.90 9.64 17.29
N GLY A 320 -16.66 10.87 16.84
CA GLY A 320 -15.57 11.71 17.31
C GLY A 320 -14.18 11.26 16.84
N ILE A 321 -14.08 10.20 16.02
CA ILE A 321 -12.81 9.72 15.46
C ILE A 321 -12.27 10.75 14.45
N LYS A 322 -10.97 11.03 14.57
CA LYS A 322 -10.25 11.94 13.66
C LYS A 322 -9.00 11.24 13.15
N PRO A 323 -8.68 11.36 11.85
CA PRO A 323 -7.41 10.87 11.32
C PRO A 323 -6.25 11.60 12.01
N ARG A 324 -5.15 10.89 12.23
CA ARG A 324 -3.94 11.50 12.76
C ARG A 324 -3.25 12.35 11.69
N HIS A 325 -3.25 11.86 10.47
CA HIS A 325 -2.66 12.55 9.32
C HIS A 325 -3.74 12.87 8.29
N ASP A 326 -3.65 14.07 7.72
CA ASP A 326 -4.50 14.43 6.58
C ASP A 326 -3.97 13.74 5.32
N VAL A 327 -4.64 12.67 4.94
CA VAL A 327 -4.36 11.90 3.72
C VAL A 327 -5.28 12.30 2.57
N THR A 328 -6.09 13.35 2.72
CA THR A 328 -6.89 13.87 1.60
C THR A 328 -5.99 14.48 0.54
N ALA A 329 -6.35 14.25 -0.72
CA ALA A 329 -5.68 14.85 -1.86
C ALA A 329 -6.51 15.99 -2.44
N ARG A 330 -5.83 17.05 -2.86
CA ARG A 330 -6.40 18.16 -3.61
C ARG A 330 -6.44 17.71 -5.07
N GLY A 331 -7.62 17.42 -5.59
CA GLY A 331 -7.81 17.07 -6.98
C GLY A 331 -7.98 18.25 -7.86
#